data_b0d00f9be6710905b8cf99b6e177be7d
#
_entry.id   b0d00f9be6710905b8cf99b6e177be7d
#
_cell.length_a   1.000
_cell.length_b   1.000
_cell.length_c   1.000
_cell.angle_alpha   90.00
_cell.angle_beta   90.00
_cell.angle_gamma   90.00
#
_symmetry.space_group_name_H-M   'P 1'
#
loop_
_entity.id
_entity.type
_entity.pdbx_description
1 polymer ?
#
loop_
_entity_poly.entity_id
_entity_poly.type
_entity_poly.pdbx_seq_one_letter_code
_entity_poly.pdbx_strand_id
1 'polypeptide(L)'
;VPTQDRHRVARARSWLSIADGFDERQRLILLLVGLGSMLSAFTNTLFTQTVAYAADEFGVNNAGQGLGAAVVRWGILIAIPVVARADSGGRRPMIIATAWAAPLVCALGALSPGFPFLVATQTVGRPLGLALDILLAVLVVEEMPRDARAYATSLFAVLSGMGAGVAVASLPVADSGTGSWRWVYAVSLVWLPVAWVITKRLPESGRYLARRGDFAGHLRGAARRGLTRNLGRICTVVFLTNVFIATASIFQNRYLKETRGYSALLVAVFTTLTSAPAAVGLVLGGRVADRRGRRVLGALLVPAGTFLLAASFALSGAPMWAAAIVGAVFLGAAYPAMAVYRGELFPTHQRGLAGGLIMASSLIGGSLGLIGAGRVVDGGTSYGKVMMVLALFPAAASVLVWFRYPETAHLTLEEINPEDAAGPTSP
;
A
#
# COMPACT_ATOMS: atom_id res chain seq x y z
N VAL A 1 -18.41 7.23 -41.73
CA VAL A 1 -17.61 6.92 -40.55
C VAL A 1 -16.42 7.85 -40.49
N PRO A 2 -16.51 9.02 -39.84
CA PRO A 2 -15.28 9.66 -39.28
C PRO A 2 -15.47 10.42 -37.94
N THR A 3 -16.53 10.18 -37.17
CA THR A 3 -16.79 10.95 -35.94
C THR A 3 -16.24 10.34 -34.67
N GLN A 4 -16.05 9.04 -34.59
CA GLN A 4 -15.52 8.37 -33.38
C GLN A 4 -14.00 8.60 -33.17
N ASP A 5 -13.21 8.71 -34.21
CA ASP A 5 -11.76 8.97 -34.07
C ASP A 5 -11.45 10.41 -33.64
N ARG A 6 -12.27 11.39 -34.06
CA ARG A 6 -12.12 12.77 -33.59
C ARG A 6 -12.38 12.92 -32.09
N HIS A 7 -13.32 12.15 -31.53
CA HIS A 7 -13.59 12.16 -30.09
C HIS A 7 -12.49 11.45 -29.27
N ARG A 8 -11.83 10.43 -29.83
CA ARG A 8 -10.69 9.78 -29.17
C ARG A 8 -9.44 10.66 -29.19
N VAL A 9 -9.14 11.32 -30.30
CA VAL A 9 -8.01 12.25 -30.42
C VAL A 9 -8.25 13.52 -29.59
N ALA A 10 -9.47 14.03 -29.54
CA ALA A 10 -9.84 15.15 -28.68
C ALA A 10 -9.75 14.79 -27.18
N ARG A 11 -10.13 13.56 -26.77
CA ARG A 11 -9.93 13.09 -25.40
C ARG A 11 -8.46 12.90 -25.05
N ALA A 12 -7.64 12.34 -25.95
CA ALA A 12 -6.19 12.23 -25.72
C ALA A 12 -5.50 13.61 -25.62
N ARG A 13 -5.91 14.56 -26.44
CA ARG A 13 -5.45 15.97 -26.33
C ARG A 13 -5.92 16.64 -25.05
N SER A 14 -7.11 16.35 -24.55
CA SER A 14 -7.60 16.90 -23.27
C SER A 14 -6.79 16.40 -22.06
N TRP A 15 -6.25 15.19 -22.11
CA TRP A 15 -5.37 14.69 -21.05
C TRP A 15 -3.99 15.38 -21.04
N LEU A 16 -3.45 15.70 -22.20
CA LEU A 16 -2.20 16.45 -22.33
C LEU A 16 -2.39 17.93 -21.98
N SER A 17 -3.57 18.52 -22.31
CA SER A 17 -3.89 19.90 -22.01
C SER A 17 -4.15 20.19 -20.52
N ILE A 18 -4.47 19.17 -19.69
CA ILE A 18 -4.57 19.34 -18.23
C ILE A 18 -3.20 19.74 -17.65
N ALA A 19 -2.11 19.17 -18.19
CA ALA A 19 -0.75 19.52 -17.76
C ALA A 19 -0.35 20.96 -18.16
N ASP A 20 -0.91 21.49 -19.25
CA ASP A 20 -0.66 22.86 -19.70
C ASP A 20 -1.38 23.92 -18.85
N GLY A 21 -2.45 23.54 -18.14
CA GLY A 21 -3.22 24.40 -17.24
C GLY A 21 -2.63 24.58 -15.85
N PHE A 22 -1.52 23.89 -15.50
CA PHE A 22 -0.90 24.05 -14.18
C PHE A 22 -0.04 25.31 -14.11
N ASP A 23 -0.22 26.07 -13.04
CA ASP A 23 0.68 27.13 -12.60
C ASP A 23 2.10 26.57 -12.31
N GLU A 24 3.12 27.39 -12.43
CA GLU A 24 4.53 27.01 -12.20
C GLU A 24 4.73 26.40 -10.81
N ARG A 25 4.07 26.95 -9.80
CA ARG A 25 4.07 26.41 -8.42
C ARG A 25 3.46 25.02 -8.37
N GLN A 26 2.34 24.77 -9.03
CA GLN A 26 1.66 23.49 -9.07
C GLN A 26 2.48 22.43 -9.79
N ARG A 27 3.14 22.79 -10.90
CA ARG A 27 4.07 21.90 -11.62
C ARG A 27 5.26 21.52 -10.74
N LEU A 28 5.84 22.48 -10.03
CA LEU A 28 6.92 22.24 -9.08
C LEU A 28 6.48 21.29 -7.95
N ILE A 29 5.33 21.54 -7.32
CA ILE A 29 4.78 20.68 -6.26
C ILE A 29 4.55 19.26 -6.79
N LEU A 30 3.94 19.12 -7.97
CA LEU A 30 3.65 17.81 -8.56
C LEU A 30 4.93 17.01 -8.85
N LEU A 31 5.99 17.68 -9.33
CA LEU A 31 7.30 17.06 -9.55
C LEU A 31 7.94 16.62 -8.23
N LEU A 32 7.94 17.49 -7.20
CA LEU A 32 8.54 17.19 -5.90
C LEU A 32 7.79 16.07 -5.18
N VAL A 33 6.46 16.09 -5.25
CA VAL A 33 5.60 15.06 -4.70
C VAL A 33 5.82 13.74 -5.43
N GLY A 34 5.95 13.77 -6.75
CA GLY A 34 6.26 12.58 -7.55
C GLY A 34 7.59 11.95 -7.18
N LEU A 35 8.66 12.73 -7.09
CA LEU A 35 9.97 12.26 -6.65
C LEU A 35 9.93 11.72 -5.20
N GLY A 36 9.22 12.42 -4.31
CA GLY A 36 9.05 12.00 -2.93
C GLY A 36 8.24 10.69 -2.80
N SER A 37 7.24 10.47 -3.67
CA SER A 37 6.49 9.21 -3.69
C SER A 37 7.33 8.03 -4.18
N MET A 38 8.23 8.25 -5.14
CA MET A 38 9.20 7.23 -5.56
C MET A 38 10.11 6.82 -4.40
N LEU A 39 10.68 7.79 -3.67
CA LEU A 39 11.49 7.56 -2.47
C LEU A 39 10.71 6.77 -1.42
N SER A 40 9.49 7.20 -1.13
CA SER A 40 8.61 6.54 -0.16
C SER A 40 8.33 5.09 -0.53
N ALA A 41 7.91 4.85 -1.76
CA ALA A 41 7.57 3.50 -2.24
C ALA A 41 8.80 2.59 -2.29
N PHE A 42 9.98 3.12 -2.65
CA PHE A 42 11.24 2.38 -2.58
C PHE A 42 11.49 1.89 -1.16
N THR A 43 11.49 2.77 -0.15
CA THR A 43 11.77 2.42 1.25
C THR A 43 10.72 1.47 1.83
N ASN A 44 9.45 1.60 1.44
CA ASN A 44 8.38 0.69 1.84
C ASN A 44 8.52 -0.71 1.25
N THR A 45 9.05 -0.83 0.03
CA THR A 45 9.15 -2.10 -0.69
C THR A 45 10.42 -2.87 -0.31
N LEU A 46 11.50 -2.16 0.03
CA LEU A 46 12.85 -2.67 0.21
C LEU A 46 12.91 -3.91 1.11
N PHE A 47 12.41 -3.84 2.33
CA PHE A 47 12.44 -4.97 3.27
C PHE A 47 11.70 -6.21 2.73
N THR A 48 10.54 -6.02 2.12
CA THR A 48 9.73 -7.12 1.57
C THR A 48 10.50 -7.89 0.50
N GLN A 49 11.31 -7.18 -0.31
CA GLN A 49 12.09 -7.80 -1.37
C GLN A 49 13.34 -8.51 -0.87
N THR A 50 14.00 -7.97 0.16
CA THR A 50 15.33 -8.40 0.59
C THR A 50 15.36 -9.33 1.80
N VAL A 51 14.26 -9.39 2.59
CA VAL A 51 14.22 -10.14 3.86
C VAL A 51 14.58 -11.62 3.71
N ALA A 52 14.23 -12.25 2.58
CA ALA A 52 14.55 -13.65 2.32
C ALA A 52 16.07 -13.89 2.17
N TYR A 53 16.78 -12.96 1.55
CA TYR A 53 18.24 -13.03 1.35
C TYR A 53 18.98 -12.78 2.66
N ALA A 54 18.53 -11.83 3.47
CA ALA A 54 19.08 -11.58 4.79
C ALA A 54 18.81 -12.74 5.75
N ALA A 55 17.62 -13.31 5.74
CA ALA A 55 17.25 -14.45 6.57
C ALA A 55 18.12 -15.70 6.25
N ASP A 56 18.40 -15.93 4.97
CA ASP A 56 19.25 -17.01 4.50
C ASP A 56 20.69 -16.86 5.02
N GLU A 57 21.31 -15.67 4.84
CA GLU A 57 22.67 -15.40 5.33
C GLU A 57 22.81 -15.56 6.85
N PHE A 58 21.82 -15.09 7.61
CA PHE A 58 21.83 -15.18 9.07
C PHE A 58 21.31 -16.52 9.61
N GLY A 59 21.02 -17.49 8.75
CA GLY A 59 20.50 -18.79 9.15
C GLY A 59 19.12 -18.73 9.83
N VAL A 60 18.31 -17.71 9.50
CA VAL A 60 16.99 -17.51 10.09
C VAL A 60 15.95 -18.36 9.35
N ASN A 61 15.25 -19.20 10.09
CA ASN A 61 14.19 -20.05 9.57
C ASN A 61 12.92 -19.25 9.18
N ASN A 62 11.90 -19.92 8.63
CA ASN A 62 10.68 -19.27 8.20
C ASN A 62 9.89 -18.63 9.36
N ALA A 63 9.89 -19.27 10.53
CA ALA A 63 9.24 -18.71 11.72
C ALA A 63 9.91 -17.40 12.16
N GLY A 64 11.25 -17.36 12.15
CA GLY A 64 12.03 -16.15 12.46
C GLY A 64 11.80 -15.04 11.45
N GLN A 65 11.79 -15.36 10.15
CA GLN A 65 11.47 -14.39 9.09
C GLN A 65 10.04 -13.85 9.24
N GLY A 66 9.06 -14.71 9.50
CA GLY A 66 7.67 -14.33 9.70
C GLY A 66 7.50 -13.42 10.92
N LEU A 67 8.18 -13.74 12.04
CA LEU A 67 8.18 -12.90 13.24
C LEU A 67 8.82 -11.53 12.97
N GLY A 68 10.00 -11.49 12.35
CA GLY A 68 10.66 -10.24 11.98
C GLY A 68 9.79 -9.37 11.08
N ALA A 69 9.14 -9.97 10.08
CA ALA A 69 8.23 -9.24 9.20
C ALA A 69 6.97 -8.74 9.95
N ALA A 70 6.46 -9.50 10.91
CA ALA A 70 5.37 -9.07 11.78
C ALA A 70 5.79 -7.84 12.61
N VAL A 71 6.98 -7.86 13.22
CA VAL A 71 7.53 -6.73 14.01
C VAL A 71 7.66 -5.48 13.14
N VAL A 72 8.25 -5.60 11.93
CA VAL A 72 8.38 -4.48 10.99
C VAL A 72 7.02 -3.88 10.62
N ARG A 73 5.98 -4.71 10.47
CA ARG A 73 4.62 -4.21 10.19
C ARG A 73 4.05 -3.38 11.34
N TRP A 74 4.30 -3.76 12.60
CA TRP A 74 3.87 -2.98 13.76
C TRP A 74 4.58 -1.62 13.85
N GLY A 75 5.72 -1.46 13.24
CA GLY A 75 6.41 -0.18 13.09
C GLY A 75 5.52 0.93 12.50
N ILE A 76 4.45 0.59 11.76
CA ILE A 76 3.50 1.58 11.21
C ILE A 76 2.91 2.49 12.28
N LEU A 77 2.86 2.05 13.54
CA LEU A 77 2.43 2.87 14.67
C LEU A 77 3.32 4.11 14.85
N ILE A 78 4.57 4.08 14.38
CA ILE A 78 5.49 5.22 14.38
C ILE A 78 5.04 6.29 13.36
N ALA A 79 4.41 5.89 12.25
CA ALA A 79 3.92 6.84 11.26
C ALA A 79 2.78 7.73 11.79
N ILE A 80 1.96 7.20 12.70
CA ILE A 80 0.78 7.90 13.23
C ILE A 80 1.16 9.23 13.91
N PRO A 81 2.06 9.26 14.94
CA PRO A 81 2.44 10.52 15.56
C PRO A 81 3.20 11.47 14.63
N VAL A 82 3.93 10.95 13.64
CA VAL A 82 4.62 11.77 12.63
C VAL A 82 3.60 12.51 11.76
N VAL A 83 2.58 11.82 11.28
CA VAL A 83 1.50 12.43 10.49
C VAL A 83 0.68 13.39 11.33
N ALA A 84 0.31 13.02 12.57
CA ALA A 84 -0.43 13.89 13.48
C ALA A 84 0.34 15.18 13.82
N ARG A 85 1.65 15.11 13.97
CA ARG A 85 2.48 16.30 14.20
C ARG A 85 2.51 17.23 13.00
N ALA A 86 2.38 16.71 11.78
CA ALA A 86 2.31 17.53 10.57
C ALA A 86 1.04 18.40 10.54
N ASP A 87 -0.05 17.93 11.13
CA ASP A 87 -1.30 18.68 11.21
C ASP A 87 -1.19 19.89 12.16
N SER A 88 -0.36 19.80 13.21
CA SER A 88 -0.16 20.86 14.20
C SER A 88 1.07 21.74 13.92
N GLY A 89 2.16 21.16 13.42
CA GLY A 89 3.46 21.82 13.27
C GLY A 89 3.81 22.26 11.85
N GLY A 90 2.93 21.99 10.87
CA GLY A 90 3.19 22.25 9.46
C GLY A 90 3.60 20.99 8.70
N ARG A 91 3.20 20.91 7.44
CA ARG A 91 3.44 19.73 6.61
C ARG A 91 4.84 19.69 6.05
N ARG A 92 5.35 20.84 5.62
CA ARG A 92 6.68 20.96 5.04
C ARG A 92 7.79 20.43 5.96
N PRO A 93 7.86 20.81 7.27
CA PRO A 93 8.91 20.29 8.16
C PRO A 93 8.87 18.77 8.31
N MET A 94 7.68 18.17 8.40
CA MET A 94 7.52 16.73 8.55
C MET A 94 7.85 15.98 7.25
N ILE A 95 7.47 16.52 6.09
CA ILE A 95 7.87 15.98 4.78
C ILE A 95 9.39 15.99 4.65
N ILE A 96 10.07 17.09 4.99
CA ILE A 96 11.52 17.18 4.94
C ILE A 96 12.16 16.19 5.89
N ALA A 97 11.72 16.14 7.15
CA ALA A 97 12.27 15.23 8.16
C ALA A 97 12.13 13.77 7.72
N THR A 98 10.96 13.36 7.21
CA THR A 98 10.73 11.98 6.74
C THR A 98 11.46 11.67 5.44
N ALA A 99 11.61 12.64 4.51
CA ALA A 99 12.36 12.46 3.26
C ALA A 99 13.86 12.21 3.52
N TRP A 100 14.44 12.78 4.56
CA TRP A 100 15.80 12.47 4.98
C TRP A 100 15.87 11.21 5.83
N ALA A 101 15.03 11.09 6.85
CA ALA A 101 15.12 10.02 7.82
C ALA A 101 14.80 8.64 7.22
N ALA A 102 13.81 8.53 6.31
CA ALA A 102 13.43 7.23 5.75
C ALA A 102 14.59 6.55 5.00
N PRO A 103 15.23 7.16 3.99
CA PRO A 103 16.32 6.51 3.28
C PRO A 103 17.57 6.31 4.15
N LEU A 104 17.89 7.24 5.08
CA LEU A 104 19.04 7.10 5.99
C LEU A 104 18.85 5.92 6.96
N VAL A 105 17.68 5.81 7.60
CA VAL A 105 17.40 4.71 8.52
C VAL A 105 17.30 3.37 7.77
N CYS A 106 16.71 3.35 6.56
CA CYS A 106 16.72 2.16 5.73
C CYS A 106 18.16 1.74 5.35
N ALA A 107 19.03 2.71 5.02
CA ALA A 107 20.42 2.44 4.68
C ALA A 107 21.22 1.81 5.84
N LEU A 108 20.85 2.08 7.11
CA LEU A 108 21.47 1.41 8.27
C LEU A 108 21.27 -0.11 8.21
N GLY A 109 20.28 -0.59 7.48
CA GLY A 109 20.11 -2.01 7.17
C GLY A 109 21.31 -2.63 6.48
N ALA A 110 22.09 -1.85 5.72
CA ALA A 110 23.33 -2.32 5.09
C ALA A 110 24.41 -2.69 6.12
N LEU A 111 24.40 -2.05 7.28
CA LEU A 111 25.36 -2.26 8.36
C LEU A 111 24.93 -3.34 9.36
N SER A 112 23.88 -4.13 9.05
CA SER A 112 23.31 -5.09 9.99
C SER A 112 24.29 -6.22 10.33
N PRO A 113 24.69 -6.35 11.61
CA PRO A 113 25.53 -7.45 12.07
C PRO A 113 24.73 -8.74 12.28
N GLY A 114 23.39 -8.64 12.30
CA GLY A 114 22.48 -9.76 12.50
C GLY A 114 21.04 -9.40 12.15
N PHE A 115 20.20 -10.41 12.01
CA PHE A 115 18.78 -10.25 11.61
C PHE A 115 17.97 -9.33 12.55
N PRO A 116 18.11 -9.38 13.90
CA PRO A 116 17.37 -8.47 14.79
C PRO A 116 17.68 -6.99 14.55
N PHE A 117 18.93 -6.65 14.23
CA PHE A 117 19.29 -5.27 13.92
C PHE A 117 18.64 -4.81 12.61
N LEU A 118 18.61 -5.66 11.58
CA LEU A 118 17.91 -5.38 10.35
C LEU A 118 16.42 -5.13 10.62
N VAL A 119 15.77 -6.00 11.39
CA VAL A 119 14.36 -5.85 11.78
C VAL A 119 14.14 -4.53 12.51
N ALA A 120 15.01 -4.16 13.45
CA ALA A 120 14.91 -2.91 14.21
C ALA A 120 15.01 -1.67 13.30
N THR A 121 15.99 -1.61 12.41
CA THR A 121 16.15 -0.49 11.47
C THR A 121 14.96 -0.36 10.53
N GLN A 122 14.43 -1.49 10.02
CA GLN A 122 13.30 -1.47 9.12
C GLN A 122 11.97 -1.21 9.85
N THR A 123 11.86 -1.54 11.13
CA THR A 123 10.72 -1.17 11.98
C THR A 123 10.59 0.35 12.14
N VAL A 124 11.67 1.09 12.01
CA VAL A 124 11.67 2.56 12.04
C VAL A 124 11.70 3.16 10.63
N GLY A 125 12.55 2.68 9.74
CA GLY A 125 12.77 3.27 8.42
C GLY A 125 11.56 3.17 7.49
N ARG A 126 10.94 2.00 7.43
CA ARG A 126 9.76 1.76 6.59
C ARG A 126 8.56 2.64 6.96
N PRO A 127 8.16 2.79 8.24
CA PRO A 127 7.08 3.68 8.64
C PRO A 127 7.35 5.16 8.35
N LEU A 128 8.60 5.60 8.40
CA LEU A 128 8.96 6.97 8.00
C LEU A 128 8.70 7.20 6.50
N GLY A 129 9.01 6.22 5.65
CA GLY A 129 8.62 6.23 4.24
C GLY A 129 7.11 6.29 4.07
N LEU A 130 6.35 5.48 4.82
CA LEU A 130 4.89 5.49 4.76
C LEU A 130 4.30 6.83 5.25
N ALA A 131 4.86 7.42 6.30
CA ALA A 131 4.45 8.76 6.76
C ALA A 131 4.68 9.81 5.66
N LEU A 132 5.83 9.75 4.98
CA LEU A 132 6.12 10.60 3.82
C LEU A 132 5.06 10.45 2.73
N ASP A 133 4.69 9.21 2.37
CA ASP A 133 3.67 8.93 1.35
C ASP A 133 2.32 9.57 1.70
N ILE A 134 1.87 9.38 2.94
CA ILE A 134 0.62 9.96 3.44
C ILE A 134 0.66 11.50 3.37
N LEU A 135 1.75 12.12 3.83
CA LEU A 135 1.90 13.58 3.83
C LEU A 135 1.91 14.15 2.42
N LEU A 136 2.58 13.48 1.48
CA LEU A 136 2.62 13.89 0.08
C LEU A 136 1.26 13.72 -0.60
N ALA A 137 0.56 12.62 -0.34
CA ALA A 137 -0.79 12.40 -0.86
C ALA A 137 -1.77 13.50 -0.40
N VAL A 138 -1.68 13.91 0.87
CA VAL A 138 -2.47 15.02 1.41
C VAL A 138 -2.11 16.33 0.74
N LEU A 139 -0.81 16.60 0.55
CA LEU A 139 -0.34 17.82 -0.11
C LEU A 139 -0.88 17.94 -1.55
N VAL A 140 -0.91 16.83 -2.31
CA VAL A 140 -1.53 16.80 -3.65
C VAL A 140 -2.98 17.24 -3.60
N VAL A 141 -3.77 16.68 -2.68
CA VAL A 141 -5.21 17.01 -2.59
C VAL A 141 -5.43 18.47 -2.19
N GLU A 142 -4.51 19.06 -1.42
CA GLU A 142 -4.63 20.45 -0.95
C GLU A 142 -4.21 21.49 -1.97
N GLU A 143 -3.11 21.25 -2.68
CA GLU A 143 -2.51 22.23 -3.58
C GLU A 143 -3.05 22.13 -5.02
N MET A 144 -3.61 20.98 -5.41
CA MET A 144 -4.12 20.82 -6.78
C MET A 144 -5.55 21.34 -6.95
N PRO A 145 -5.85 21.99 -8.10
CA PRO A 145 -7.20 22.41 -8.47
C PRO A 145 -8.19 21.23 -8.45
N ARG A 146 -9.45 21.50 -8.17
CA ARG A 146 -10.49 20.45 -8.07
C ARG A 146 -10.53 19.57 -9.31
N ASP A 147 -10.45 20.18 -10.48
CA ASP A 147 -10.56 19.51 -11.79
C ASP A 147 -9.33 18.66 -12.14
N ALA A 148 -8.18 18.94 -11.52
CA ALA A 148 -6.91 18.25 -11.79
C ALA A 148 -6.46 17.30 -10.68
N ARG A 149 -7.20 17.21 -9.55
CA ARG A 149 -6.83 16.34 -8.42
C ARG A 149 -6.77 14.87 -8.78
N ALA A 150 -7.74 14.39 -9.57
CA ALA A 150 -7.77 12.99 -10.00
C ALA A 150 -6.54 12.66 -10.87
N TYR A 151 -6.16 13.56 -11.79
CA TYR A 151 -4.96 13.43 -12.59
C TYR A 151 -3.68 13.41 -11.73
N ALA A 152 -3.54 14.39 -10.82
CA ALA A 152 -2.38 14.49 -9.94
C ALA A 152 -2.24 13.26 -9.01
N THR A 153 -3.35 12.75 -8.47
CA THR A 153 -3.37 11.54 -7.64
C THR A 153 -3.01 10.30 -8.46
N SER A 154 -3.45 10.23 -9.71
CA SER A 154 -3.08 9.11 -10.59
C SER A 154 -1.59 9.13 -10.94
N LEU A 155 -1.04 10.32 -11.23
CA LEU A 155 0.39 10.50 -11.48
C LEU A 155 1.22 10.15 -10.24
N PHE A 156 0.78 10.57 -9.05
CA PHE A 156 1.38 10.19 -7.77
C PHE A 156 1.45 8.66 -7.62
N ALA A 157 0.35 7.95 -7.88
CA ALA A 157 0.30 6.50 -7.78
C ALA A 157 1.22 5.80 -8.80
N VAL A 158 1.31 6.32 -10.03
CA VAL A 158 2.23 5.79 -11.06
C VAL A 158 3.69 5.96 -10.63
N LEU A 159 4.07 7.14 -10.16
CA LEU A 159 5.44 7.44 -9.72
C LEU A 159 5.79 6.62 -8.46
N SER A 160 4.84 6.46 -7.51
CA SER A 160 4.99 5.54 -6.39
C SER A 160 5.28 4.11 -6.87
N GLY A 161 4.52 3.60 -7.84
CA GLY A 161 4.78 2.31 -8.47
C GLY A 161 6.17 2.19 -9.10
N MET A 162 6.66 3.25 -9.74
CA MET A 162 8.03 3.28 -10.28
C MET A 162 9.08 3.20 -9.17
N GLY A 163 8.88 3.89 -8.04
CA GLY A 163 9.78 3.78 -6.88
C GLY A 163 9.86 2.36 -6.31
N ALA A 164 8.71 1.68 -6.18
CA ALA A 164 8.67 0.26 -5.82
C ALA A 164 9.38 -0.60 -6.87
N GLY A 165 9.22 -0.29 -8.16
CA GLY A 165 9.93 -0.94 -9.26
C GLY A 165 11.45 -0.80 -9.16
N VAL A 166 11.97 0.34 -8.74
CA VAL A 166 13.42 0.53 -8.49
C VAL A 166 13.91 -0.39 -7.38
N ALA A 167 13.13 -0.57 -6.30
CA ALA A 167 13.49 -1.51 -5.24
C ALA A 167 13.54 -2.96 -5.74
N VAL A 168 12.61 -3.37 -6.59
CA VAL A 168 12.61 -4.69 -7.22
C VAL A 168 13.77 -4.83 -8.21
N ALA A 169 14.03 -3.80 -9.03
CA ALA A 169 15.12 -3.79 -10.01
C ALA A 169 16.52 -3.80 -9.36
N SER A 170 16.65 -3.38 -8.11
CA SER A 170 17.91 -3.48 -7.36
C SER A 170 18.19 -4.88 -6.80
N LEU A 171 17.20 -5.78 -6.80
CA LEU A 171 17.30 -7.11 -6.22
C LEU A 171 18.41 -8.00 -6.84
N PRO A 172 18.73 -7.94 -8.15
CA PRO A 172 19.83 -8.73 -8.73
C PRO A 172 21.17 -8.51 -8.04
N VAL A 173 21.38 -7.33 -7.45
CA VAL A 173 22.59 -7.04 -6.66
C VAL A 173 22.72 -7.99 -5.46
N ALA A 174 21.59 -8.51 -4.92
CA ALA A 174 21.61 -9.41 -3.78
C ALA A 174 22.21 -10.81 -4.05
N ASP A 175 22.38 -11.19 -5.32
CA ASP A 175 22.99 -12.48 -5.70
C ASP A 175 24.49 -12.36 -6.06
N SER A 176 25.09 -11.17 -6.00
CA SER A 176 26.49 -10.97 -6.43
C SER A 176 27.52 -11.57 -5.47
N GLY A 177 27.10 -12.04 -4.29
CA GLY A 177 27.98 -12.68 -3.30
C GLY A 177 27.37 -12.75 -1.91
N THR A 178 28.11 -13.35 -0.98
CA THR A 178 27.68 -13.42 0.43
C THR A 178 27.52 -12.01 1.00
N GLY A 179 26.35 -11.69 1.54
CA GLY A 179 26.07 -10.37 2.13
C GLY A 179 25.76 -9.27 1.13
N SER A 180 25.71 -9.54 -0.17
CA SER A 180 25.46 -8.53 -1.20
C SER A 180 24.08 -7.88 -1.14
N TRP A 181 23.10 -8.50 -0.47
CA TRP A 181 21.80 -7.88 -0.19
C TRP A 181 21.93 -6.56 0.61
N ARG A 182 23.04 -6.36 1.33
CA ARG A 182 23.35 -5.11 2.04
C ARG A 182 23.47 -3.92 1.08
N TRP A 183 24.02 -4.15 -0.11
CA TRP A 183 24.12 -3.11 -1.13
C TRP A 183 22.75 -2.62 -1.60
N VAL A 184 21.74 -3.48 -1.60
CA VAL A 184 20.37 -3.08 -1.94
C VAL A 184 19.83 -2.07 -0.92
N TYR A 185 20.21 -2.20 0.37
CA TYR A 185 19.90 -1.18 1.39
C TYR A 185 20.73 0.10 1.20
N ALA A 186 22.00 -0.01 0.79
CA ALA A 186 22.83 1.15 0.49
C ALA A 186 22.29 1.97 -0.70
N VAL A 187 21.60 1.34 -1.67
CA VAL A 187 20.90 2.03 -2.77
C VAL A 187 19.89 3.06 -2.26
N SER A 188 19.36 2.91 -1.03
CA SER A 188 18.46 3.93 -0.47
C SER A 188 19.11 5.31 -0.33
N LEU A 189 20.43 5.41 -0.25
CA LEU A 189 21.17 6.67 -0.23
C LEU A 189 21.07 7.45 -1.55
N VAL A 190 20.80 6.79 -2.67
CA VAL A 190 20.57 7.43 -3.97
C VAL A 190 19.38 8.40 -3.93
N TRP A 191 18.48 8.24 -2.96
CA TRP A 191 17.34 9.12 -2.76
C TRP A 191 17.65 10.41 -1.97
N LEU A 192 18.84 10.56 -1.38
CA LEU A 192 19.22 11.76 -0.64
C LEU A 192 19.23 13.05 -1.47
N PRO A 193 19.65 13.05 -2.75
CA PRO A 193 19.47 14.20 -3.63
C PRO A 193 18.00 14.64 -3.76
N VAL A 194 17.06 13.70 -3.80
CA VAL A 194 15.62 14.00 -3.82
C VAL A 194 15.20 14.68 -2.51
N ALA A 195 15.62 14.17 -1.36
CA ALA A 195 15.39 14.80 -0.06
C ALA A 195 15.97 16.23 0.00
N TRP A 196 17.15 16.43 -0.57
CA TRP A 196 17.77 17.75 -0.66
C TRP A 196 16.97 18.71 -1.55
N VAL A 197 16.50 18.28 -2.72
CA VAL A 197 15.66 19.10 -3.62
C VAL A 197 14.33 19.45 -2.94
N ILE A 198 13.69 18.49 -2.26
CA ILE A 198 12.48 18.72 -1.47
C ILE A 198 12.76 19.79 -0.39
N THR A 199 13.88 19.70 0.34
CA THR A 199 14.25 20.66 1.38
C THR A 199 14.37 22.09 0.82
N LYS A 200 14.97 22.23 -0.36
CA LYS A 200 15.24 23.54 -0.97
C LYS A 200 14.03 24.17 -1.65
N ARG A 201 13.15 23.37 -2.25
CA ARG A 201 12.14 23.84 -3.18
C ARG A 201 10.69 23.60 -2.77
N LEU A 202 10.42 22.73 -1.76
CA LEU A 202 9.03 22.47 -1.35
C LEU A 202 8.47 23.69 -0.59
N PRO A 203 7.37 24.31 -1.06
CA PRO A 203 6.66 25.35 -0.30
C PRO A 203 5.82 24.73 0.83
N GLU A 204 5.44 25.55 1.83
CA GLU A 204 4.43 25.13 2.81
C GLU A 204 3.04 25.11 2.17
N SER A 205 2.16 24.24 2.67
CA SER A 205 0.78 24.14 2.20
C SER A 205 0.01 25.45 2.44
N GLY A 206 -0.58 26.00 1.37
CA GLY A 206 -1.38 27.23 1.45
C GLY A 206 -2.63 27.05 2.33
N ARG A 207 -3.22 25.85 2.36
CA ARG A 207 -4.37 25.55 3.22
C ARG A 207 -3.99 25.39 4.69
N TYR A 208 -2.81 24.89 5.00
CA TYR A 208 -2.30 24.86 6.36
C TYR A 208 -2.14 26.27 6.91
N LEU A 209 -1.55 27.18 6.11
CA LEU A 209 -1.38 28.58 6.51
C LEU A 209 -2.73 29.28 6.76
N ALA A 210 -3.77 28.95 5.99
CA ALA A 210 -5.11 29.52 6.15
C ALA A 210 -5.89 28.97 7.38
N ARG A 211 -5.56 27.79 7.90
CA ARG A 211 -6.30 27.10 8.99
C ARG A 211 -5.61 27.11 10.35
N ARG A 212 -4.59 27.89 10.56
CA ARG A 212 -3.73 27.89 11.76
C ARG A 212 -4.42 28.25 13.07
N GLY A 213 -5.69 27.96 13.27
CA GLY A 213 -6.43 28.33 14.47
C GLY A 213 -7.40 27.28 15.05
N ASP A 214 -7.76 26.22 14.31
CA ASP A 214 -9.04 25.52 14.61
C ASP A 214 -8.96 24.01 14.94
N PHE A 215 -7.78 23.45 15.21
CA PHE A 215 -7.60 21.97 15.22
C PHE A 215 -7.91 21.24 16.55
N ALA A 216 -8.05 21.94 17.67
CA ALA A 216 -8.16 21.31 19.00
C ALA A 216 -9.55 20.74 19.33
N GLY A 217 -10.58 21.10 18.57
CA GLY A 217 -12.00 20.78 18.89
C GLY A 217 -12.50 19.40 18.43
N HIS A 218 -11.93 18.84 17.37
CA HIS A 218 -12.54 17.71 16.65
C HIS A 218 -12.27 16.31 17.22
N LEU A 219 -11.25 16.11 18.04
CA LEU A 219 -10.89 14.79 18.57
C LEU A 219 -11.72 14.34 19.77
N ARG A 220 -12.37 15.25 20.49
CA ARG A 220 -13.12 14.91 21.72
C ARG A 220 -14.53 14.36 21.50
N GLY A 221 -15.11 14.57 20.34
CA GLY A 221 -16.46 14.10 19.98
C GLY A 221 -16.56 12.66 19.48
N ALA A 222 -15.49 12.16 18.85
CA ALA A 222 -15.50 10.87 18.14
C ALA A 222 -15.50 9.63 19.05
N ALA A 223 -15.03 9.75 20.30
CA ALA A 223 -14.81 8.60 21.18
C ALA A 223 -16.09 8.09 21.89
N ARG A 224 -17.24 8.73 21.76
CA ARG A 224 -18.41 8.50 22.63
C ARG A 224 -19.62 7.82 21.96
N ARG A 225 -19.63 7.58 20.65
CA ARG A 225 -20.74 6.89 19.97
C ARG A 225 -20.27 5.57 19.38
N GLY A 226 -20.90 4.52 19.85
CA GLY A 226 -20.54 3.12 19.77
C GLY A 226 -19.97 2.63 18.43
N LEU A 227 -19.12 1.60 18.54
CA LEU A 227 -18.63 0.81 17.42
C LEU A 227 -19.81 0.44 16.51
N THR A 228 -19.84 1.01 15.33
CA THR A 228 -20.91 0.70 14.39
C THR A 228 -20.77 -0.76 13.93
N ARG A 229 -21.90 -1.42 13.71
CA ARG A 229 -21.96 -2.79 13.18
C ARG A 229 -21.14 -2.95 11.89
N ASN A 230 -21.03 -1.88 11.10
CA ASN A 230 -20.23 -1.83 9.89
C ASN A 230 -18.73 -1.88 10.18
N LEU A 231 -18.25 -1.22 11.24
CA LEU A 231 -16.85 -1.26 11.64
C LEU A 231 -16.39 -2.69 11.96
N GLY A 232 -17.15 -3.43 12.76
CA GLY A 232 -16.83 -4.82 13.06
C GLY A 232 -16.74 -5.71 11.82
N ARG A 233 -17.66 -5.52 10.86
CA ARG A 233 -17.65 -6.26 9.59
C ARG A 233 -16.41 -5.93 8.75
N ILE A 234 -16.07 -4.64 8.60
CA ILE A 234 -14.90 -4.22 7.81
C ILE A 234 -13.61 -4.68 8.49
N CYS A 235 -13.49 -4.55 9.80
CA CYS A 235 -12.34 -5.03 10.57
C CYS A 235 -12.15 -6.55 10.36
N THR A 236 -13.22 -7.34 10.42
CA THR A 236 -13.17 -8.79 10.18
C THR A 236 -12.71 -9.12 8.77
N VAL A 237 -13.27 -8.47 7.74
CA VAL A 237 -12.89 -8.68 6.34
C VAL A 237 -11.43 -8.34 6.11
N VAL A 238 -10.97 -7.18 6.63
CA VAL A 238 -9.59 -6.74 6.48
C VAL A 238 -8.61 -7.64 7.25
N PHE A 239 -8.97 -8.06 8.46
CA PHE A 239 -8.21 -9.03 9.24
C PHE A 239 -8.01 -10.34 8.44
N LEU A 240 -9.11 -10.97 8.02
CA LEU A 240 -9.07 -12.26 7.29
C LEU A 240 -8.29 -12.13 5.98
N THR A 241 -8.48 -11.07 5.22
CA THR A 241 -7.78 -10.85 3.95
C THR A 241 -6.27 -10.68 4.18
N ASN A 242 -5.86 -9.97 5.23
CA ASN A 242 -4.45 -9.74 5.51
C ASN A 242 -3.72 -10.96 6.07
N VAL A 243 -4.39 -11.93 6.66
CA VAL A 243 -3.80 -13.22 7.02
C VAL A 243 -3.11 -13.86 5.80
N PHE A 244 -3.72 -13.79 4.62
CA PHE A 244 -3.15 -14.31 3.38
C PHE A 244 -2.20 -13.32 2.70
N ILE A 245 -2.67 -12.09 2.42
CA ILE A 245 -1.94 -11.13 1.56
C ILE A 245 -0.57 -10.77 2.14
N ALA A 246 -0.49 -10.50 3.44
CA ALA A 246 0.78 -10.19 4.09
C ALA A 246 1.76 -11.37 4.03
N THR A 247 1.25 -12.56 4.24
CA THR A 247 2.04 -13.79 4.24
C THR A 247 2.56 -14.09 2.84
N ALA A 248 1.71 -14.07 1.83
CA ALA A 248 2.10 -14.31 0.45
C ALA A 248 3.17 -13.33 -0.01
N SER A 249 3.03 -12.03 0.31
CA SER A 249 3.99 -11.01 -0.11
C SER A 249 5.39 -11.17 0.51
N ILE A 250 5.49 -11.63 1.75
CA ILE A 250 6.78 -11.79 2.45
C ILE A 250 7.46 -13.12 2.09
N PHE A 251 6.70 -14.19 1.94
CA PHE A 251 7.26 -15.52 1.65
C PHE A 251 7.47 -15.77 0.14
N GLN A 252 6.95 -14.93 -0.75
CA GLN A 252 7.09 -15.12 -2.19
C GLN A 252 8.54 -15.23 -2.64
N ASN A 253 9.40 -14.29 -2.25
CA ASN A 253 10.80 -14.28 -2.67
C ASN A 253 11.56 -15.46 -2.09
N ARG A 254 11.30 -15.82 -0.84
CA ARG A 254 11.91 -16.98 -0.21
C ARG A 254 11.50 -18.29 -0.91
N TYR A 255 10.21 -18.46 -1.20
CA TYR A 255 9.70 -19.60 -1.96
C TYR A 255 10.35 -19.72 -3.34
N LEU A 256 10.43 -18.59 -4.08
CA LEU A 256 11.03 -18.59 -5.41
C LEU A 256 12.52 -18.95 -5.36
N LYS A 257 13.24 -18.44 -4.35
CA LYS A 257 14.67 -18.73 -4.15
C LYS A 257 14.89 -20.18 -3.69
N GLU A 258 14.28 -20.59 -2.57
CA GLU A 258 14.57 -21.87 -1.91
C GLU A 258 13.90 -23.07 -2.63
N THR A 259 12.64 -22.91 -3.05
CA THR A 259 11.88 -24.04 -3.63
C THR A 259 12.01 -24.11 -5.14
N ARG A 260 12.17 -22.97 -5.84
CA ARG A 260 12.27 -22.91 -7.30
C ARG A 260 13.68 -22.68 -7.83
N GLY A 261 14.64 -22.37 -6.96
CA GLY A 261 16.03 -22.10 -7.34
C GLY A 261 16.21 -20.86 -8.23
N TYR A 262 15.28 -19.88 -8.12
CA TYR A 262 15.34 -18.68 -8.92
C TYR A 262 16.47 -17.76 -8.44
N SER A 263 17.26 -17.25 -9.39
CA SER A 263 18.19 -16.14 -9.12
C SER A 263 17.43 -14.88 -8.74
N ALA A 264 18.09 -13.94 -8.09
CA ALA A 264 17.48 -12.66 -7.73
C ALA A 264 16.97 -11.88 -8.94
N LEU A 265 17.66 -11.99 -10.09
CA LEU A 265 17.18 -11.42 -11.36
C LEU A 265 15.82 -12.04 -11.75
N LEU A 266 15.70 -13.37 -11.69
CA LEU A 266 14.46 -14.04 -12.08
C LEU A 266 13.33 -13.77 -11.07
N VAL A 267 13.65 -13.62 -9.79
CA VAL A 267 12.70 -13.16 -8.76
C VAL A 267 12.22 -11.74 -9.06
N ALA A 268 13.12 -10.83 -9.45
CA ALA A 268 12.76 -9.47 -9.83
C ALA A 268 11.86 -9.43 -11.08
N VAL A 269 12.21 -10.22 -12.09
CA VAL A 269 11.39 -10.36 -13.32
C VAL A 269 10.02 -10.95 -12.98
N PHE A 270 9.96 -12.00 -12.17
CA PHE A 270 8.69 -12.58 -11.70
C PHE A 270 7.84 -11.55 -10.99
N THR A 271 8.39 -10.86 -10.00
CA THR A 271 7.66 -9.85 -9.22
C THR A 271 7.14 -8.73 -10.11
N THR A 272 7.95 -8.24 -11.05
CA THR A 272 7.55 -7.17 -11.97
C THR A 272 6.43 -7.62 -12.91
N LEU A 273 6.62 -8.77 -13.58
CA LEU A 273 5.66 -9.28 -14.57
C LEU A 273 4.35 -9.78 -13.94
N THR A 274 4.35 -10.17 -12.67
CA THR A 274 3.12 -10.54 -11.96
C THR A 274 2.42 -9.35 -11.33
N SER A 275 3.15 -8.32 -10.91
CA SER A 275 2.56 -7.13 -10.25
C SER A 275 2.09 -6.06 -11.23
N ALA A 276 2.80 -5.82 -12.34
CA ALA A 276 2.44 -4.79 -13.31
C ALA A 276 1.02 -5.00 -13.92
N PRO A 277 0.58 -6.21 -14.28
CA PRO A 277 -0.77 -6.45 -14.77
C PRO A 277 -1.87 -6.14 -13.75
N ALA A 278 -1.57 -6.16 -12.45
CA ALA A 278 -2.54 -5.77 -11.42
C ALA A 278 -3.01 -4.32 -11.58
N ALA A 279 -2.17 -3.43 -12.14
CA ALA A 279 -2.56 -2.05 -12.45
C ALA A 279 -3.68 -1.99 -13.52
N VAL A 280 -3.64 -2.89 -14.50
CA VAL A 280 -4.74 -3.04 -15.48
C VAL A 280 -6.00 -3.50 -14.77
N GLY A 281 -5.87 -4.49 -13.89
CA GLY A 281 -6.97 -4.94 -13.03
C GLY A 281 -7.58 -3.78 -12.23
N LEU A 282 -6.76 -2.95 -11.60
CA LEU A 282 -7.18 -1.80 -10.79
C LEU A 282 -8.06 -0.82 -11.62
N VAL A 283 -7.62 -0.46 -12.83
CA VAL A 283 -8.34 0.47 -13.71
C VAL A 283 -9.66 -0.13 -14.22
N LEU A 284 -9.62 -1.37 -14.67
CA LEU A 284 -10.80 -2.07 -15.19
C LEU A 284 -11.80 -2.38 -14.06
N GLY A 285 -11.29 -2.80 -12.89
CA GLY A 285 -12.09 -3.14 -11.72
C GLY A 285 -12.89 -1.97 -11.18
N GLY A 286 -12.31 -0.76 -11.13
CA GLY A 286 -13.03 0.44 -10.73
C GLY A 286 -14.25 0.70 -11.64
N ARG A 287 -14.06 0.63 -12.97
CA ARG A 287 -15.16 0.84 -13.93
C ARG A 287 -16.25 -0.24 -13.87
N VAL A 288 -15.84 -1.49 -13.63
CA VAL A 288 -16.78 -2.62 -13.51
C VAL A 288 -17.53 -2.55 -12.19
N ALA A 289 -16.85 -2.17 -11.09
CA ALA A 289 -17.44 -2.00 -9.77
C ALA A 289 -18.56 -0.96 -9.77
N ASP A 290 -18.33 0.18 -10.44
CA ASP A 290 -19.34 1.24 -10.55
C ASP A 290 -20.54 0.85 -11.41
N ARG A 291 -20.36 -0.11 -12.36
CA ARG A 291 -21.45 -0.53 -13.27
C ARG A 291 -22.21 -1.77 -12.80
N ARG A 292 -21.52 -2.76 -12.22
CA ARG A 292 -22.09 -4.08 -11.87
C ARG A 292 -22.27 -4.30 -10.38
N GLY A 293 -21.86 -3.33 -9.56
CA GLY A 293 -21.92 -3.42 -8.12
C GLY A 293 -20.59 -3.78 -7.47
N ARG A 294 -20.29 -3.07 -6.40
CA ARG A 294 -19.03 -3.20 -5.64
C ARG A 294 -18.99 -4.47 -4.83
N ARG A 295 -20.13 -4.83 -4.21
CA ARG A 295 -20.28 -6.03 -3.40
C ARG A 295 -20.02 -7.31 -4.19
N VAL A 296 -20.65 -7.44 -5.35
CA VAL A 296 -20.53 -8.63 -6.21
C VAL A 296 -19.10 -8.79 -6.70
N LEU A 297 -18.49 -7.70 -7.20
CA LEU A 297 -17.13 -7.74 -7.70
C LEU A 297 -16.12 -8.13 -6.61
N GLY A 298 -16.19 -7.51 -5.42
CA GLY A 298 -15.32 -7.84 -4.30
C GLY A 298 -15.49 -9.29 -3.83
N ALA A 299 -16.73 -9.73 -3.68
CA ALA A 299 -17.03 -11.09 -3.20
C ALA A 299 -16.59 -12.20 -4.16
N LEU A 300 -16.53 -11.96 -5.46
CA LEU A 300 -16.10 -12.95 -6.46
C LEU A 300 -14.61 -12.89 -6.75
N LEU A 301 -14.05 -11.68 -6.93
CA LEU A 301 -12.66 -11.55 -7.38
C LEU A 301 -11.64 -11.71 -6.24
N VAL A 302 -11.99 -11.40 -5.00
CA VAL A 302 -11.06 -11.62 -3.87
C VAL A 302 -10.74 -13.10 -3.71
N PRO A 303 -11.71 -14.04 -3.55
CA PRO A 303 -11.38 -15.46 -3.42
C PRO A 303 -10.72 -16.01 -4.69
N ALA A 304 -11.23 -15.67 -5.88
CA ALA A 304 -10.65 -16.16 -7.14
C ALA A 304 -9.17 -15.74 -7.26
N GLY A 305 -8.86 -14.47 -7.00
CA GLY A 305 -7.50 -13.95 -7.05
C GLY A 305 -6.59 -14.55 -5.98
N THR A 306 -7.09 -14.73 -4.75
CA THR A 306 -6.30 -15.33 -3.65
C THR A 306 -6.03 -16.80 -3.89
N PHE A 307 -6.99 -17.57 -4.39
CA PHE A 307 -6.75 -18.99 -4.72
C PHE A 307 -5.78 -19.16 -5.89
N LEU A 308 -5.86 -18.33 -6.92
CA LEU A 308 -4.89 -18.34 -8.01
C LEU A 308 -3.49 -17.96 -7.53
N LEU A 309 -3.39 -16.94 -6.69
CA LEU A 309 -2.11 -16.54 -6.11
C LEU A 309 -1.58 -17.65 -5.17
N ALA A 310 -2.41 -18.32 -4.38
CA ALA A 310 -2.02 -19.46 -3.57
C ALA A 310 -1.58 -20.65 -4.43
N ALA A 311 -2.26 -20.91 -5.54
CA ALA A 311 -1.89 -21.97 -6.50
C ALA A 311 -0.51 -21.73 -7.11
N SER A 312 -0.08 -20.49 -7.29
CA SER A 312 1.27 -20.18 -7.79
C SER A 312 2.38 -20.72 -6.87
N PHE A 313 2.11 -20.91 -5.57
CA PHE A 313 3.06 -21.53 -4.63
C PHE A 313 3.07 -23.06 -4.73
N ALA A 314 2.13 -23.69 -5.42
CA ALA A 314 2.05 -25.13 -5.61
C ALA A 314 2.47 -25.56 -7.02
N LEU A 315 2.21 -24.72 -8.02
CA LEU A 315 2.49 -24.95 -9.42
C LEU A 315 3.96 -24.66 -9.77
N SER A 316 4.39 -25.05 -10.98
CA SER A 316 5.73 -24.79 -11.52
C SER A 316 5.65 -24.38 -12.99
N GLY A 317 6.72 -23.77 -13.51
CA GLY A 317 6.80 -23.35 -14.91
C GLY A 317 5.71 -22.35 -15.33
N ALA A 318 5.24 -22.43 -16.56
CA ALA A 318 4.26 -21.51 -17.12
C ALA A 318 2.94 -21.44 -16.33
N PRO A 319 2.35 -22.54 -15.80
CA PRO A 319 1.14 -22.46 -14.96
C PRO A 319 1.32 -21.63 -13.69
N MET A 320 2.50 -21.66 -13.06
CA MET A 320 2.82 -20.84 -11.89
C MET A 320 2.76 -19.35 -12.23
N TRP A 321 3.39 -18.94 -13.33
CA TRP A 321 3.37 -17.56 -13.80
C TRP A 321 1.96 -17.11 -14.17
N ALA A 322 1.24 -17.92 -14.92
CA ALA A 322 -0.12 -17.62 -15.31
C ALA A 322 -1.05 -17.43 -14.09
N ALA A 323 -0.97 -18.33 -13.11
CA ALA A 323 -1.75 -18.25 -11.88
C ALA A 323 -1.41 -16.98 -11.07
N ALA A 324 -0.12 -16.62 -10.97
CA ALA A 324 0.31 -15.41 -10.29
C ALA A 324 -0.18 -14.14 -11.00
N ILE A 325 -0.05 -14.06 -12.33
CA ILE A 325 -0.48 -12.91 -13.14
C ILE A 325 -2.00 -12.73 -13.05
N VAL A 326 -2.77 -13.79 -13.33
CA VAL A 326 -4.25 -13.70 -13.31
C VAL A 326 -4.76 -13.42 -11.90
N GLY A 327 -4.15 -14.06 -10.88
CA GLY A 327 -4.46 -13.80 -9.48
C GLY A 327 -4.22 -12.34 -9.09
N ALA A 328 -3.10 -11.75 -9.51
CA ALA A 328 -2.78 -10.35 -9.26
C ALA A 328 -3.75 -9.39 -9.99
N VAL A 329 -4.14 -9.69 -11.24
CA VAL A 329 -5.15 -8.91 -11.97
C VAL A 329 -6.50 -8.94 -11.26
N PHE A 330 -6.94 -10.10 -10.75
CA PHE A 330 -8.21 -10.22 -10.03
C PHE A 330 -8.18 -9.47 -8.69
N LEU A 331 -7.10 -9.57 -7.94
CA LEU A 331 -6.92 -8.80 -6.71
C LEU A 331 -6.84 -7.30 -6.98
N GLY A 332 -6.14 -6.90 -8.05
CA GLY A 332 -6.10 -5.52 -8.52
C GLY A 332 -7.49 -5.00 -8.86
N ALA A 333 -8.31 -5.80 -9.54
CA ALA A 333 -9.68 -5.43 -9.91
C ALA A 333 -10.64 -5.37 -8.70
N ALA A 334 -10.43 -6.21 -7.68
CA ALA A 334 -11.22 -6.19 -6.46
C ALA A 334 -10.89 -4.98 -5.56
N TYR A 335 -9.64 -4.47 -5.63
CA TYR A 335 -9.13 -3.45 -4.71
C TYR A 335 -9.98 -2.17 -4.66
N PRO A 336 -10.32 -1.48 -5.79
CA PRO A 336 -11.10 -0.26 -5.73
C PRO A 336 -12.50 -0.49 -5.15
N ALA A 337 -13.16 -1.59 -5.50
CA ALA A 337 -14.45 -1.96 -4.97
C ALA A 337 -14.44 -2.09 -3.44
N MET A 338 -13.39 -2.68 -2.87
CA MET A 338 -13.27 -2.90 -1.43
C MET A 338 -12.71 -1.67 -0.69
N ALA A 339 -11.88 -0.87 -1.34
CA ALA A 339 -11.28 0.32 -0.73
C ALA A 339 -12.32 1.41 -0.44
N VAL A 340 -13.29 1.57 -1.31
CA VAL A 340 -14.35 2.59 -1.20
C VAL A 340 -15.19 2.42 0.07
N TYR A 341 -15.49 1.20 0.49
CA TYR A 341 -16.27 0.93 1.71
C TYR A 341 -15.66 1.54 2.98
N ARG A 342 -14.32 1.70 3.02
CA ARG A 342 -13.64 2.33 4.17
C ARG A 342 -14.01 3.81 4.34
N GLY A 343 -14.34 4.49 3.23
CA GLY A 343 -14.73 5.90 3.25
C GLY A 343 -16.23 6.12 3.29
N GLU A 344 -17.02 5.27 2.60
CA GLU A 344 -18.45 5.46 2.41
C GLU A 344 -19.29 4.98 3.61
N LEU A 345 -18.89 3.91 4.29
CA LEU A 345 -19.69 3.32 5.37
C LEU A 345 -19.56 4.03 6.73
N PHE A 346 -18.79 5.13 6.78
CA PHE A 346 -18.61 5.88 8.03
C PHE A 346 -18.92 7.37 7.83
N PRO A 347 -19.67 7.98 8.76
CA PRO A 347 -19.85 9.42 8.82
C PRO A 347 -18.49 10.13 8.91
N THR A 348 -18.41 11.35 8.39
CA THR A 348 -17.15 12.10 8.25
C THR A 348 -16.40 12.24 9.57
N HIS A 349 -17.11 12.43 10.70
CA HIS A 349 -16.52 12.58 12.03
C HIS A 349 -15.95 11.27 12.62
N GLN A 350 -16.32 10.08 12.09
CA GLN A 350 -15.85 8.76 12.57
C GLN A 350 -14.78 8.14 11.68
N ARG A 351 -14.54 8.65 10.46
CA ARG A 351 -13.63 8.04 9.46
C ARG A 351 -12.21 7.85 9.99
N GLY A 352 -11.70 8.79 10.77
CA GLY A 352 -10.35 8.70 11.34
C GLY A 352 -10.20 7.54 12.32
N LEU A 353 -11.12 7.43 13.30
CA LEU A 353 -11.11 6.33 14.27
C LEU A 353 -11.36 4.97 13.60
N ALA A 354 -12.33 4.92 12.67
CA ALA A 354 -12.61 3.71 11.91
C ALA A 354 -11.39 3.27 11.09
N GLY A 355 -10.73 4.20 10.42
CA GLY A 355 -9.50 3.93 9.67
C GLY A 355 -8.38 3.35 10.55
N GLY A 356 -8.17 3.89 11.74
CA GLY A 356 -7.19 3.40 12.71
C GLY A 356 -7.50 1.96 13.17
N LEU A 357 -8.75 1.66 13.50
CA LEU A 357 -9.17 0.32 13.93
C LEU A 357 -9.11 -0.71 12.79
N ILE A 358 -9.48 -0.31 11.58
CA ILE A 358 -9.33 -1.13 10.37
C ILE A 358 -7.84 -1.45 10.13
N MET A 359 -6.95 -0.47 10.28
CA MET A 359 -5.52 -0.67 10.15
C MET A 359 -4.97 -1.60 11.23
N ALA A 360 -5.37 -1.43 12.50
CA ALA A 360 -4.98 -2.33 13.58
C ALA A 360 -5.41 -3.79 13.28
N SER A 361 -6.64 -3.98 12.79
CA SER A 361 -7.13 -5.31 12.38
C SER A 361 -6.29 -5.92 11.25
N SER A 362 -5.88 -5.11 10.27
CA SER A 362 -4.94 -5.52 9.19
C SER A 362 -3.60 -5.98 9.74
N LEU A 363 -3.04 -5.25 10.72
CA LEU A 363 -1.76 -5.58 11.34
C LEU A 363 -1.83 -6.90 12.10
N ILE A 364 -2.87 -7.07 12.91
CA ILE A 364 -3.07 -8.31 13.70
C ILE A 364 -3.23 -9.50 12.76
N GLY A 365 -4.12 -9.42 11.77
CA GLY A 365 -4.35 -10.50 10.81
C GLY A 365 -3.08 -10.88 10.05
N GLY A 366 -2.37 -9.88 9.50
CA GLY A 366 -1.12 -10.11 8.78
C GLY A 366 -0.01 -10.69 9.66
N SER A 367 0.10 -10.26 10.92
CA SER A 367 1.10 -10.80 11.86
C SER A 367 0.82 -12.26 12.22
N LEU A 368 -0.44 -12.61 12.48
CA LEU A 368 -0.84 -13.99 12.75
C LEU A 368 -0.57 -14.89 11.54
N GLY A 369 -0.90 -14.42 10.33
CA GLY A 369 -0.60 -15.14 9.10
C GLY A 369 0.89 -15.40 8.92
N LEU A 370 1.74 -14.36 9.09
CA LEU A 370 3.19 -14.46 8.96
C LEU A 370 3.82 -15.43 9.96
N ILE A 371 3.48 -15.30 11.24
CA ILE A 371 4.03 -16.14 12.31
C ILE A 371 3.53 -17.58 12.16
N GLY A 372 2.23 -17.75 11.89
CA GLY A 372 1.62 -19.08 11.73
C GLY A 372 2.18 -19.82 10.52
N ALA A 373 2.23 -19.16 9.36
CA ALA A 373 2.78 -19.76 8.14
C ALA A 373 4.24 -20.17 8.31
N GLY A 374 5.07 -19.29 8.89
CA GLY A 374 6.48 -19.59 9.12
C GLY A 374 6.68 -20.85 9.95
N ARG A 375 5.94 -21.00 11.06
CA ARG A 375 6.02 -22.19 11.92
C ARG A 375 5.56 -23.46 11.22
N VAL A 376 4.48 -23.39 10.43
CA VAL A 376 3.93 -24.57 9.74
C VAL A 376 4.86 -25.02 8.61
N VAL A 377 5.50 -24.06 7.90
CA VAL A 377 6.51 -24.40 6.88
C VAL A 377 7.75 -25.01 7.52
N ASP A 378 8.25 -24.49 8.64
CA ASP A 378 9.38 -25.06 9.38
C ASP A 378 9.06 -26.46 9.94
N GLY A 379 7.78 -26.77 10.20
CA GLY A 379 7.27 -28.09 10.53
C GLY A 379 7.24 -29.08 9.36
N GLY A 380 7.78 -28.73 8.19
CA GLY A 380 7.88 -29.61 7.02
C GLY A 380 6.70 -29.51 6.04
N THR A 381 5.74 -28.62 6.27
CA THR A 381 4.63 -28.43 5.32
C THR A 381 5.06 -27.56 4.15
N SER A 382 4.74 -27.96 2.91
CA SER A 382 5.09 -27.17 1.73
C SER A 382 4.39 -25.81 1.68
N TYR A 383 5.06 -24.81 1.12
CA TYR A 383 4.49 -23.45 0.92
C TYR A 383 3.14 -23.49 0.21
N GLY A 384 2.99 -24.33 -0.82
CA GLY A 384 1.73 -24.44 -1.56
C GLY A 384 0.56 -24.85 -0.69
N LYS A 385 0.74 -25.88 0.18
CA LYS A 385 -0.31 -26.32 1.11
C LYS A 385 -0.67 -25.23 2.12
N VAL A 386 0.34 -24.57 2.69
CA VAL A 386 0.13 -23.48 3.65
C VAL A 386 -0.63 -22.33 3.01
N MET A 387 -0.23 -21.89 1.81
CA MET A 387 -0.88 -20.77 1.11
C MET A 387 -2.31 -21.12 0.68
N MET A 388 -2.58 -22.37 0.27
CA MET A 388 -3.95 -22.82 -0.05
C MET A 388 -4.87 -22.80 1.18
N VAL A 389 -4.37 -23.22 2.35
CA VAL A 389 -5.13 -23.11 3.60
C VAL A 389 -5.36 -21.66 3.99
N LEU A 390 -4.34 -20.80 3.87
CA LEU A 390 -4.48 -19.37 4.17
C LEU A 390 -5.43 -18.66 3.20
N ALA A 391 -5.59 -19.10 1.95
CA ALA A 391 -6.54 -18.55 1.00
C ALA A 391 -8.02 -18.77 1.42
N LEU A 392 -8.29 -19.71 2.34
CA LEU A 392 -9.62 -19.88 2.92
C LEU A 392 -10.07 -18.67 3.76
N PHE A 393 -9.15 -17.91 4.35
CA PHE A 393 -9.48 -16.73 5.14
C PHE A 393 -10.07 -15.61 4.28
N PRO A 394 -9.44 -15.18 3.16
CA PRO A 394 -10.08 -14.25 2.21
C PRO A 394 -11.38 -14.80 1.60
N ALA A 395 -11.48 -16.11 1.37
CA ALA A 395 -12.73 -16.71 0.91
C ALA A 395 -13.86 -16.55 1.95
N ALA A 396 -13.57 -16.81 3.23
CA ALA A 396 -14.52 -16.56 4.31
C ALA A 396 -14.87 -15.06 4.44
N ALA A 397 -13.90 -14.16 4.25
CA ALA A 397 -14.14 -12.73 4.18
C ALA A 397 -15.11 -12.37 3.03
N SER A 398 -14.96 -13.01 1.88
CA SER A 398 -15.83 -12.78 0.72
C SER A 398 -17.27 -13.27 0.93
N VAL A 399 -17.47 -14.36 1.68
CA VAL A 399 -18.79 -14.79 2.12
C VAL A 399 -19.43 -13.71 3.01
N LEU A 400 -18.67 -13.12 3.93
CA LEU A 400 -19.16 -12.02 4.75
C LEU A 400 -19.49 -10.78 3.92
N VAL A 401 -18.67 -10.45 2.91
CA VAL A 401 -18.95 -9.35 1.96
C VAL A 401 -20.24 -9.63 1.21
N TRP A 402 -20.42 -10.83 0.66
CA TRP A 402 -21.61 -11.20 -0.11
C TRP A 402 -22.92 -11.04 0.67
N PHE A 403 -22.95 -11.50 1.92
CA PHE A 403 -24.19 -11.54 2.71
C PHE A 403 -24.44 -10.31 3.59
N ARG A 404 -23.40 -9.55 3.95
CA ARG A 404 -23.50 -8.53 5.01
C ARG A 404 -23.11 -7.11 4.58
N TYR A 405 -22.46 -6.95 3.42
CA TYR A 405 -22.14 -5.61 2.93
C TYR A 405 -23.31 -5.02 2.16
N PRO A 406 -23.59 -3.72 2.32
CA PRO A 406 -24.57 -3.05 1.47
C PRO A 406 -23.98 -2.88 0.07
N GLU A 407 -24.85 -2.86 -0.95
CA GLU A 407 -24.43 -2.39 -2.27
C GLU A 407 -24.49 -0.86 -2.24
N THR A 408 -23.35 -0.22 -2.47
CA THR A 408 -23.22 1.25 -2.43
C THR A 408 -22.99 1.87 -3.81
N ALA A 409 -22.93 1.04 -4.87
CA ALA A 409 -22.88 1.55 -6.23
C ALA A 409 -24.14 2.37 -6.52
N HIS A 410 -23.96 3.56 -7.07
CA HIS A 410 -25.03 4.50 -7.42
C HIS A 410 -25.74 5.22 -6.26
N LEU A 411 -25.29 5.02 -5.00
CA LEU A 411 -25.79 5.78 -3.85
C LEU A 411 -24.91 7.00 -3.56
N THR A 412 -25.53 8.11 -3.14
CA THR A 412 -24.80 9.29 -2.67
C THR A 412 -24.30 9.09 -1.24
N LEU A 413 -23.31 9.86 -0.81
CA LEU A 413 -22.78 9.77 0.57
C LEU A 413 -23.85 10.12 1.61
N GLU A 414 -24.76 11.01 1.29
CA GLU A 414 -25.88 11.43 2.12
C GLU A 414 -26.94 10.32 2.27
N GLU A 415 -27.16 9.53 1.22
CA GLU A 415 -28.04 8.35 1.27
C GLU A 415 -27.45 7.21 2.11
N ILE A 416 -26.11 7.05 2.08
CA ILE A 416 -25.40 6.03 2.87
C ILE A 416 -25.27 6.46 4.34
N ASN A 417 -25.06 7.75 4.60
CA ASN A 417 -24.86 8.35 5.92
C ASN A 417 -25.80 9.55 6.10
N PRO A 418 -27.07 9.36 6.43
CA PRO A 418 -28.02 10.45 6.65
C PRO A 418 -27.60 11.46 7.74
N GLU A 419 -26.71 11.05 8.64
CA GLU A 419 -26.13 11.92 9.68
C GLU A 419 -25.25 13.04 9.11
N ASP A 420 -24.64 12.84 7.93
CA ASP A 420 -23.84 13.87 7.23
C ASP A 420 -24.73 14.89 6.51
N ALA A 421 -25.99 14.55 6.21
CA ALA A 421 -26.98 15.43 5.58
C ALA A 421 -27.67 16.37 6.58
N ALA A 422 -27.85 15.92 7.83
CA ALA A 422 -28.27 16.75 8.93
C ALA A 422 -27.07 17.59 9.36
N GLY A 423 -26.98 18.84 8.86
CA GLY A 423 -25.92 19.78 9.26
C GLY A 423 -25.74 19.84 10.77
N PRO A 424 -24.65 20.46 11.30
CA PRO A 424 -24.41 20.51 12.71
C PRO A 424 -25.66 21.08 13.40
N THR A 425 -26.37 20.21 14.13
CA THR A 425 -27.45 20.66 15.02
C THR A 425 -26.82 21.71 15.91
N SER A 426 -27.18 22.97 15.68
CA SER A 426 -26.87 24.08 16.57
C SER A 426 -27.21 23.70 18.02
N PRO A 427 -26.38 24.10 18.97
CA PRO A 427 -26.50 23.74 20.37
C PRO A 427 -27.82 24.23 20.99
#